data_f7d4a0e363af9f84b5bef274fa3ecbee
#
_entry.id   f7d4a0e363af9f84b5bef274fa3ecbee
#
_cell.length_a   1.000
_cell.length_b   1.000
_cell.length_c   1.000
_cell.angle_alpha   90.00
_cell.angle_beta   90.00
_cell.angle_gamma   90.00
#
_symmetry.space_group_name_H-M   'P 1'
#
loop_
_entity.id
_entity.type
_entity.pdbx_description
1 polymer ?
#
loop_
_entity_poly.entity_id
_entity_poly.type
_entity_poly.pdbx_seq_one_letter_code
_entity_poly.pdbx_strand_id
1 'polypeptide(L)'
;LEPFGQGNEKPLFAQKSLTIRNVRVLGKNRNVVKMNLVTNTGHPFDGLLFADGDRFLEEQTGQNTIDMIYYPDVNEYNGTRTLQAIIKNYKIR
;
A
#
# COMPACT_ATOMS: atom_id res chain seq x y z
N LEU A 1 22.04 16.04 -7.24
CA LEU A 1 22.17 15.66 -7.18
C LEU A 1 22.11 15.07 -7.36
N GLU A 2 22.08 15.26 -7.44
CA GLU A 2 22.19 14.74 -7.52
C GLU A 2 22.06 14.13 -7.58
N PRO A 3 22.30 14.35 -7.73
CA PRO A 3 22.07 13.78 -7.61
C PRO A 3 21.71 13.36 -7.44
N PHE A 4 21.64 13.69 -7.43
CA PHE A 4 21.29 13.32 -7.31
C PHE A 4 20.74 12.95 -7.61
N GLY A 5 20.79 12.83 -7.78
CA GLY A 5 20.39 12.64 -7.92
C GLY A 5 19.71 12.43 -8.12
N GLN A 6 19.93 12.72 -8.44
CA GLN A 6 19.52 12.51 -8.42
C GLN A 6 18.61 12.23 -7.97
N GLY A 7 18.72 12.57 -7.69
CA GLY A 7 17.89 12.09 -6.66
C GLY A 7 16.41 11.96 -6.90
N ASN A 8 16.01 10.88 -7.38
CA ASN A 8 14.58 10.61 -7.61
C ASN A 8 13.96 9.90 -6.41
N GLU A 9 14.39 10.29 -5.24
CA GLU A 9 13.80 9.71 -4.04
C GLU A 9 12.36 10.19 -3.89
N LYS A 10 11.45 9.26 -3.84
CA LYS A 10 10.06 9.58 -3.57
C LYS A 10 9.88 9.81 -2.07
N PRO A 11 9.11 10.82 -1.68
CA PRO A 11 8.89 11.03 -0.25
C PRO A 11 8.12 9.87 0.36
N LEU A 12 8.54 9.46 1.54
CA LEU A 12 7.85 8.42 2.28
C LEU A 12 6.93 9.06 3.31
N PHE A 13 5.74 8.50 3.41
CA PHE A 13 4.75 8.96 4.38
C PHE A 13 4.42 7.81 5.32
N ALA A 14 4.11 8.13 6.55
CA ALA A 14 3.66 7.15 7.53
C ALA A 14 2.20 7.40 7.85
N GLN A 15 1.43 6.32 7.90
CA GLN A 15 0.01 6.40 8.21
C GLN A 15 -0.29 5.31 9.21
N LYS A 16 -1.01 5.66 10.27
CA LYS A 16 -1.35 4.70 11.33
C LYS A 16 -2.84 4.50 11.43
N SER A 17 -3.22 3.36 11.98
CA SER A 17 -4.63 3.06 12.28
C SER A 17 -5.51 3.08 11.06
N LEU A 18 -5.01 2.51 9.97
CA LEU A 18 -5.81 2.35 8.76
C LEU A 18 -6.64 1.08 8.88
N THR A 19 -7.86 1.15 8.38
CA THR A 19 -8.74 -0.02 8.36
C THR A 19 -8.60 -0.73 7.03
N ILE A 20 -8.35 -2.04 7.08
CA ILE A 20 -8.29 -2.87 5.88
C ILE A 20 -9.69 -3.34 5.54
N ARG A 21 -10.19 -2.97 4.38
CA ARG A 21 -11.54 -3.36 3.97
C ARG A 21 -11.56 -4.57 3.07
N ASN A 22 -10.67 -4.58 2.08
CA ASN A 22 -10.57 -5.69 1.14
C ASN A 22 -9.11 -5.97 0.86
N VAL A 23 -8.79 -7.24 0.64
CA VAL A 23 -7.45 -7.66 0.30
C VAL A 23 -7.54 -8.60 -0.89
N ARG A 24 -6.71 -8.38 -1.90
CA ARG A 24 -6.60 -9.27 -3.05
C ARG A 24 -5.14 -9.61 -3.27
N VAL A 25 -4.89 -10.86 -3.57
CA VAL A 25 -3.54 -11.32 -3.92
C VAL A 25 -3.49 -11.48 -5.43
N LEU A 26 -2.53 -10.83 -6.04
CA LEU A 26 -2.39 -10.77 -7.49
C LEU A 26 -1.03 -11.32 -7.91
N GLY A 27 -0.90 -11.57 -9.22
CA GLY A 27 0.35 -12.04 -9.78
C GLY A 27 0.43 -13.55 -9.83
N LYS A 28 1.28 -14.06 -10.71
CA LYS A 28 1.42 -15.50 -10.89
C LYS A 28 1.96 -16.18 -9.65
N ASN A 29 2.83 -15.51 -8.94
CA ASN A 29 3.46 -16.06 -7.74
C ASN A 29 2.79 -15.57 -6.46
N ARG A 30 1.65 -14.90 -6.60
CA ARG A 30 0.92 -14.34 -5.46
C ARG A 30 1.83 -13.43 -4.62
N ASN A 31 2.61 -12.62 -5.30
CA ASN A 31 3.59 -11.75 -4.66
C ASN A 31 3.19 -10.28 -4.70
N VAL A 32 1.97 -9.98 -5.06
CA VAL A 32 1.43 -8.62 -5.03
C VAL A 32 0.13 -8.66 -4.24
N VAL A 33 0.03 -7.77 -3.25
CA VAL A 33 -1.17 -7.66 -2.44
C VAL A 33 -1.78 -6.29 -2.70
N LYS A 34 -3.00 -6.29 -3.19
CA LYS A 34 -3.76 -5.05 -3.37
C LYS A 34 -4.82 -4.99 -2.29
N MET A 35 -4.91 -3.87 -1.61
CA MET A 35 -5.85 -3.73 -0.52
C MET A 35 -6.55 -2.40 -0.57
N ASN A 36 -7.80 -2.41 -0.12
CA ASN A 36 -8.58 -1.20 0.06
C ASN A 36 -8.50 -0.78 1.51
N LEU A 37 -8.05 0.43 1.74
CA LEU A 37 -7.82 0.95 3.07
C LEU A 37 -8.70 2.16 3.30
N VAL A 38 -9.02 2.40 4.56
CA VAL A 38 -9.80 3.57 4.95
C VAL A 38 -9.10 4.22 6.13
N THR A 39 -8.92 5.53 6.05
CA THR A 39 -8.33 6.28 7.15
C THR A 39 -9.33 6.41 8.30
N ASN A 40 -8.87 6.84 9.45
CA ASN A 40 -9.74 7.04 10.60
C ASN A 40 -10.75 8.17 10.38
N THR A 41 -10.56 8.98 9.35
CA THR A 41 -11.51 10.01 8.96
C THR A 41 -12.47 9.55 7.88
N GLY A 42 -12.34 8.29 7.44
CA GLY A 42 -13.27 7.72 6.46
C GLY A 42 -12.86 7.90 5.01
N HIS A 43 -11.62 8.33 4.75
CA HIS A 43 -11.16 8.51 3.38
C HIS A 43 -10.62 7.20 2.82
N PRO A 44 -11.18 6.69 1.73
CA PRO A 44 -10.68 5.45 1.12
C PRO A 44 -9.46 5.71 0.27
N PHE A 45 -8.56 4.73 0.24
CA PHE A 45 -7.48 4.75 -0.74
C PHE A 45 -6.95 3.33 -0.92
N ASP A 46 -6.24 3.13 -2.03
CA ASP A 46 -5.74 1.81 -2.38
C ASP A 46 -4.27 1.68 -1.99
N GLY A 47 -3.90 0.50 -1.47
CA GLY A 47 -2.53 0.19 -1.16
C GLY A 47 -2.04 -0.99 -1.99
N LEU A 48 -0.78 -0.94 -2.40
CA LEU A 48 -0.12 -2.05 -3.08
C LEU A 48 1.10 -2.45 -2.25
N LEU A 49 1.19 -3.74 -1.98
CA LEU A 49 2.31 -4.31 -1.25
C LEU A 49 2.93 -5.40 -2.10
N PHE A 50 4.23 -5.29 -2.36
CA PHE A 50 4.96 -6.30 -3.11
C PHE A 50 5.61 -7.27 -2.11
N ALA A 51 4.85 -8.29 -1.73
CA ALA A 51 5.29 -9.27 -0.75
C ALA A 51 4.48 -10.55 -0.92
N ASP A 52 4.88 -11.59 -0.20
CA ASP A 52 4.17 -12.87 -0.23
C ASP A 52 2.73 -12.67 0.24
N GLY A 53 1.79 -12.88 -0.67
CA GLY A 53 0.38 -12.66 -0.38
C GLY A 53 -0.17 -13.63 0.65
N ASP A 54 0.24 -14.89 0.58
CA ASP A 54 -0.25 -15.88 1.53
C ASP A 54 0.21 -15.55 2.94
N ARG A 55 1.45 -15.13 3.07
CA ARG A 55 1.97 -14.74 4.37
C ARG A 55 1.25 -13.50 4.90
N PHE A 56 0.98 -12.54 4.01
CA PHE A 56 0.25 -11.35 4.42
C PHE A 56 -1.14 -11.72 4.92
N LEU A 57 -1.82 -12.63 4.23
CA LEU A 57 -3.16 -13.05 4.64
C LEU A 57 -3.13 -13.72 6.00
N GLU A 58 -2.10 -14.52 6.28
CA GLU A 58 -1.95 -15.14 7.60
C GLU A 58 -1.77 -14.09 8.69
N GLU A 59 -0.92 -13.11 8.43
CA GLU A 59 -0.67 -12.03 9.40
C GLU A 59 -1.92 -11.19 9.62
N GLN A 60 -2.71 -11.03 8.57
CA GLN A 60 -3.88 -10.17 8.60
C GLN A 60 -5.10 -10.86 9.22
N THR A 61 -5.09 -12.19 9.30
CA THR A 61 -6.23 -12.95 9.82
C THR A 61 -6.57 -12.49 11.24
N GLY A 62 -7.83 -12.07 11.42
CA GLY A 62 -8.28 -11.57 12.70
C GLY A 62 -7.88 -10.15 13.01
N GLN A 63 -7.14 -9.52 12.11
CA GLN A 63 -6.66 -8.15 12.28
C GLN A 63 -7.13 -7.33 11.09
N ASN A 64 -7.63 -6.15 11.35
CA ASN A 64 -8.06 -5.28 10.26
C ASN A 64 -7.50 -3.87 10.37
N THR A 65 -6.50 -3.68 11.21
CA THR A 65 -5.84 -2.39 11.39
C THR A 65 -4.38 -2.52 10.97
N ILE A 66 -3.90 -1.56 10.20
CA ILE A 66 -2.54 -1.58 9.70
C ILE A 66 -1.92 -0.19 9.85
N ASP A 67 -0.66 -0.18 10.27
CA ASP A 67 0.20 1.00 10.19
C ASP A 67 1.15 0.76 9.04
N MET A 68 1.43 1.76 8.23
CA MET A 68 2.30 1.54 7.09
C MET A 68 3.13 2.75 6.75
N ILE A 69 4.25 2.47 6.11
CA ILE A 69 5.10 3.49 5.49
C ILE A 69 5.02 3.25 3.99
N TYR A 70 4.72 4.28 3.26
CA TYR A 70 4.45 4.17 1.84
C TYR A 70 4.88 5.42 1.12
N TYR A 71 4.91 5.34 -0.20
CA TYR A 71 5.02 6.54 -1.02
C TYR A 71 3.83 6.56 -2.00
N PRO A 72 3.33 7.77 -2.32
CA PRO A 72 2.22 7.87 -3.26
C PRO A 72 2.69 7.62 -4.69
N ASP A 73 1.85 6.97 -5.45
CA ASP A 73 2.11 6.71 -6.86
C ASP A 73 0.84 7.02 -7.64
N VAL A 74 1.00 7.59 -8.82
CA VAL A 74 -0.14 7.90 -9.66
C VAL A 74 -0.20 6.88 -10.78
N ASN A 75 -1.31 6.18 -10.85
CA ASN A 75 -1.57 5.23 -11.92
C ASN A 75 -2.51 5.89 -12.92
N GLU A 76 -2.07 5.95 -14.17
CA GLU A 76 -2.86 6.57 -15.23
C GLU A 76 -3.29 5.50 -16.21
N TYR A 77 -4.59 5.40 -16.43
CA TYR A 77 -5.16 4.40 -17.30
C TYR A 77 -6.36 4.99 -17.99
N ASN A 78 -6.35 4.96 -19.32
CA ASN A 78 -7.43 5.51 -20.15
C ASN A 78 -7.79 6.94 -19.80
N GLY A 79 -6.78 7.75 -19.51
CA GLY A 79 -7.00 9.15 -19.17
C GLY A 79 -7.46 9.39 -17.73
N THR A 80 -7.61 8.32 -16.96
CA THR A 80 -8.01 8.43 -15.56
C THR A 80 -6.79 8.28 -14.67
N ARG A 81 -6.66 9.19 -13.72
CA ARG A 81 -5.57 9.14 -12.75
C ARG A 81 -6.09 8.64 -11.43
N THR A 82 -5.41 7.66 -10.88
CA THR A 82 -5.76 7.10 -9.59
C THR A 82 -4.54 7.13 -8.68
N LEU A 83 -4.72 7.66 -7.49
CA LEU A 83 -3.65 7.69 -6.50
C LEU A 83 -3.66 6.40 -5.72
N GLN A 84 -2.50 5.79 -5.57
CA GLN A 84 -2.36 4.57 -4.76
C GLN A 84 -1.11 4.67 -3.91
N ALA A 85 -1.11 3.93 -2.81
CA ALA A 85 0.01 3.91 -1.89
C ALA A 85 0.85 2.66 -2.15
N ILE A 86 2.14 2.85 -2.42
CA ILE A 86 3.07 1.74 -2.57
C ILE A 86 3.69 1.50 -1.22
N ILE A 87 3.32 0.41 -0.59
CA ILE A 87 3.70 0.12 0.79
C ILE A 87 5.14 -0.38 0.83
N LYS A 88 5.97 0.30 1.61
CA LYS A 88 7.37 -0.08 1.77
C LYS A 88 7.57 -0.88 3.06
N ASN A 89 6.78 -0.61 4.07
CA ASN A 89 6.85 -1.32 5.33
C ASN A 89 5.49 -1.22 6.00
N TYR A 90 5.17 -2.19 6.84
CA TYR A 90 3.86 -2.20 7.49
C TYR A 90 3.91 -2.97 8.79
N LYS A 91 2.92 -2.73 9.63
CA LYS A 91 2.69 -3.49 10.85
C LYS A 91 1.18 -3.67 11.02
N ILE A 92 0.75 -4.89 11.16
CA ILE A 92 -0.67 -5.22 11.34
C ILE A 92 -0.96 -5.35 12.83
N ARG A 93 -2.07 -4.75 13.22
CA ARG A 93 -2.49 -4.79 14.63
C ARG A 93 -3.91 -5.24 14.77
#